data_8ef74d36fa0b7a9b998e3bb0e17bcb72
#
_entry.id   8ef74d36fa0b7a9b998e3bb0e17bcb72
#
_cell.length_a   1.000
_cell.length_b   1.000
_cell.length_c   1.000
_cell.angle_alpha   90.00
_cell.angle_beta   90.00
_cell.angle_gamma   90.00
#
_symmetry.space_group_name_H-M   'P 1'
#
loop_
_entity.id
_entity.type
_entity.pdbx_description
1 polymer ?
#
loop_
_entity_poly.entity_id
_entity_poly.type
_entity_poly.pdbx_seq_one_letter_code
_entity_poly.pdbx_strand_id
1 'polypeptide(L)'
;HLEKTIIVKLTQDLSRGFALWKEMFFENEAELNTLGARLIFAGSEKDNDNKIMVLIDFDSPEAMKAFGGHEGLKAKRAAAGALLETTVITIMSDDAFTTTS
;
A
#
# COMPACT_ATOMS: atom_id res chain seq x y z
N HIS A 1 23.11 -9.30 -10.37
CA HIS A 1 23.06 -8.23 -9.49
C HIS A 1 21.60 -7.84 -9.18
N LEU A 2 21.42 -7.00 -8.28
CA LEU A 2 20.09 -6.71 -7.78
C LEU A 2 19.48 -5.52 -8.48
N GLU A 3 18.23 -5.65 -8.84
CA GLU A 3 17.50 -4.53 -9.35
C GLU A 3 17.08 -3.63 -8.21
N LYS A 4 17.10 -2.35 -8.48
CA LYS A 4 16.59 -1.41 -7.51
C LYS A 4 15.08 -1.42 -7.54
N THR A 5 14.49 -1.54 -6.37
CA THR A 5 13.05 -1.43 -6.22
C THR A 5 12.73 -0.07 -5.63
N ILE A 6 11.46 0.28 -5.63
CA ILE A 6 11.00 1.56 -5.13
C ILE A 6 10.10 1.30 -3.94
N ILE A 7 10.47 1.85 -2.79
CA ILE A 7 9.67 1.72 -1.59
C ILE A 7 8.85 2.99 -1.43
N VAL A 8 7.55 2.82 -1.25
CA VAL A 8 6.61 3.92 -1.15
C VAL A 8 5.87 3.82 0.16
N LYS A 9 5.80 4.94 0.87
CA LYS A 9 4.97 5.06 2.05
C LYS A 9 3.63 5.66 1.65
N LEU A 10 2.56 5.03 2.09
CA LEU A 10 1.22 5.51 1.83
C LEU A 10 0.49 5.63 3.16
N THR A 11 -0.05 6.81 3.43
CA THR A 11 -0.91 7.00 4.60
C THR A 11 -2.30 7.31 4.11
N GLN A 12 -3.29 6.90 4.89
CA GLN A 12 -4.68 7.00 4.45
C GLN A 12 -5.60 6.95 5.65
N ASP A 13 -6.71 7.66 5.55
CA ASP A 13 -7.77 7.55 6.54
C ASP A 13 -8.82 6.58 6.06
N LEU A 14 -9.41 5.86 7.01
CA LEU A 14 -10.49 4.92 6.74
C LEU A 14 -11.75 5.40 7.45
N SER A 15 -12.89 4.91 6.97
CA SER A 15 -14.17 5.22 7.60
C SER A 15 -14.80 4.00 8.27
N ARG A 16 -14.24 2.80 8.06
CA ARG A 16 -14.85 1.56 8.50
C ARG A 16 -13.89 0.65 9.28
N GLY A 17 -12.73 1.16 9.67
CA GLY A 17 -11.78 0.41 10.47
C GLY A 17 -10.77 -0.38 9.66
N PHE A 18 -9.69 -0.77 10.32
CA PHE A 18 -8.58 -1.46 9.66
C PHE A 18 -8.90 -2.90 9.30
N ALA A 19 -9.72 -3.57 10.10
CA ALA A 19 -9.99 -4.99 9.86
C ALA A 19 -10.59 -5.23 8.48
N LEU A 20 -11.53 -4.39 8.08
CA LEU A 20 -12.16 -4.52 6.78
C LEU A 20 -11.17 -4.22 5.65
N TRP A 21 -10.33 -3.21 5.84
CA TRP A 21 -9.30 -2.88 4.85
C TRP A 21 -8.31 -4.02 4.71
N LYS A 22 -7.90 -4.60 5.84
CA LYS A 22 -6.96 -5.71 5.84
C LYS A 22 -7.52 -6.92 5.09
N GLU A 23 -8.79 -7.23 5.31
CA GLU A 23 -9.43 -8.33 4.61
C GLU A 23 -9.44 -8.09 3.10
N MET A 24 -9.79 -6.86 2.70
CA MET A 24 -9.76 -6.48 1.29
C MET A 24 -8.35 -6.66 0.71
N PHE A 25 -7.33 -6.25 1.47
CA PHE A 25 -5.98 -6.37 0.99
C PHE A 25 -5.61 -7.83 0.73
N PHE A 26 -5.90 -8.71 1.67
CA PHE A 26 -5.56 -10.12 1.49
C PHE A 26 -6.28 -10.74 0.31
N GLU A 27 -7.50 -10.32 0.04
CA GLU A 27 -8.25 -10.83 -1.11
C GLU A 27 -7.65 -10.40 -2.44
N ASN A 28 -6.89 -9.31 -2.44
CA ASN A 28 -6.35 -8.76 -3.67
C ASN A 28 -4.83 -8.80 -3.74
N GLU A 29 -4.19 -9.47 -2.80
CA GLU A 29 -2.73 -9.50 -2.74
C GLU A 29 -2.12 -10.12 -3.98
N ALA A 30 -2.72 -11.18 -4.50
CA ALA A 30 -2.20 -11.83 -5.70
C ALA A 30 -2.19 -10.89 -6.89
N GLU A 31 -3.24 -10.08 -7.02
CA GLU A 31 -3.31 -9.10 -8.09
C GLU A 31 -2.23 -8.02 -7.93
N LEU A 32 -2.00 -7.57 -6.70
CA LEU A 32 -0.94 -6.63 -6.43
C LEU A 32 0.41 -7.19 -6.85
N ASN A 33 0.67 -8.47 -6.51
CA ASN A 33 1.94 -9.09 -6.85
C ASN A 33 2.13 -9.18 -8.36
N THR A 34 1.06 -9.43 -9.12
CA THR A 34 1.18 -9.47 -10.57
C THR A 34 1.47 -8.11 -11.18
N LEU A 35 1.14 -7.03 -10.48
CA LEU A 35 1.47 -5.68 -10.92
C LEU A 35 2.89 -5.27 -10.53
N GLY A 36 3.62 -6.13 -9.83
CA GLY A 36 4.97 -5.81 -9.40
C GLY A 36 5.03 -5.09 -8.07
N ALA A 37 4.00 -5.24 -7.24
CA ALA A 37 3.94 -4.61 -5.93
C ALA A 37 3.94 -5.66 -4.83
N ARG A 38 4.68 -5.40 -3.76
CA ARG A 38 4.72 -6.28 -2.60
C ARG A 38 4.57 -5.47 -1.34
N LEU A 39 3.76 -5.97 -0.43
CA LEU A 39 3.58 -5.29 0.84
C LEU A 39 4.76 -5.56 1.76
N ILE A 40 5.31 -4.51 2.36
CA ILE A 40 6.32 -4.65 3.40
C ILE A 40 5.66 -4.57 4.77
N PHE A 41 4.76 -3.62 4.95
CA PHE A 41 4.11 -3.39 6.24
C PHE A 41 2.79 -2.67 6.02
N ALA A 42 1.79 -3.03 6.81
CA ALA A 42 0.54 -2.26 6.87
C ALA A 42 0.01 -2.37 8.28
N GLY A 43 -0.39 -1.23 8.83
CA GLY A 43 -0.94 -1.22 10.18
C GLY A 43 -1.70 0.05 10.44
N SER A 44 -2.56 -0.02 11.44
CA SER A 44 -3.28 1.16 11.91
C SER A 44 -2.57 1.73 13.13
N GLU A 45 -2.88 2.98 13.43
CA GLU A 45 -2.37 3.59 14.65
C GLU A 45 -3.01 2.93 15.86
N LYS A 46 -2.24 2.86 16.94
CA LYS A 46 -2.70 2.15 18.12
C LYS A 46 -4.03 2.68 18.65
N ASP A 47 -4.20 3.98 18.61
CA ASP A 47 -5.38 4.60 19.20
C ASP A 47 -6.39 5.08 18.17
N ASN A 48 -6.16 4.80 16.89
CA ASN A 48 -7.09 5.21 15.84
C ASN A 48 -7.08 4.20 14.71
N ASP A 49 -8.07 3.32 14.73
CA ASP A 49 -8.20 2.24 13.77
C ASP A 49 -8.50 2.72 12.36
N ASN A 50 -8.79 4.00 12.20
CA ASN A 50 -9.09 4.58 10.91
C ASN A 50 -7.92 5.34 10.30
N LYS A 51 -6.74 5.28 10.90
CA LYS A 51 -5.54 5.85 10.34
C LYS A 51 -4.53 4.76 10.10
N ILE A 52 -4.15 4.56 8.83
CA ILE A 52 -3.24 3.49 8.48
C ILE A 52 -1.99 4.02 7.80
N MET A 53 -0.93 3.24 7.91
CA MET A 53 0.30 3.48 7.18
C MET A 53 0.70 2.19 6.50
N VAL A 54 1.09 2.31 5.23
CA VAL A 54 1.42 1.16 4.40
C VAL A 54 2.77 1.42 3.74
N LEU A 55 3.62 0.40 3.72
CA LEU A 55 4.87 0.44 2.97
C LEU A 55 4.79 -0.62 1.88
N ILE A 56 4.99 -0.20 0.66
CA ILE A 56 4.89 -1.07 -0.51
C ILE A 56 6.19 -0.99 -1.29
N ASP A 57 6.66 -2.15 -1.73
CA ASP A 57 7.86 -2.28 -2.55
C ASP A 57 7.43 -2.54 -3.99
N PHE A 58 7.80 -1.65 -4.91
CA PHE A 58 7.47 -1.78 -6.32
C PHE A 58 8.69 -2.18 -7.11
N ASP A 59 8.51 -3.05 -8.09
CA ASP A 59 9.61 -3.52 -8.94
C ASP A 59 10.20 -2.42 -9.81
N SER A 60 9.40 -1.42 -10.15
CA SER A 60 9.82 -0.40 -11.11
C SER A 60 8.90 0.81 -11.01
N PRO A 61 9.29 1.95 -11.60
CA PRO A 61 8.37 3.10 -11.70
C PRO A 61 7.10 2.75 -12.46
N GLU A 62 7.20 1.87 -13.46
CA GLU A 62 6.02 1.45 -14.22
C GLU A 62 5.04 0.67 -13.35
N ALA A 63 5.58 -0.19 -12.47
CA ALA A 63 4.72 -0.92 -11.55
C ALA A 63 3.99 0.03 -10.60
N MET A 64 4.68 1.05 -10.13
CA MET A 64 4.07 2.04 -9.25
C MET A 64 2.95 2.78 -9.97
N LYS A 65 3.17 3.17 -11.22
CA LYS A 65 2.15 3.84 -12.00
C LYS A 65 0.96 2.94 -12.28
N ALA A 66 1.23 1.66 -12.58
CA ALA A 66 0.16 0.70 -12.84
C ALA A 66 -0.73 0.54 -11.61
N PHE A 67 -0.13 0.47 -10.43
CA PHE A 67 -0.88 0.39 -9.19
C PHE A 67 -1.74 1.65 -8.99
N GLY A 68 -1.13 2.82 -9.15
CA GLY A 68 -1.82 4.09 -8.91
C GLY A 68 -2.96 4.34 -9.89
N GLY A 69 -2.83 3.83 -11.12
CA GLY A 69 -3.85 4.00 -12.13
C GLY A 69 -4.87 2.87 -12.24
N HIS A 70 -4.78 1.88 -11.36
CA HIS A 70 -5.65 0.70 -11.44
C HIS A 70 -7.00 1.00 -10.82
N GLU A 71 -7.99 1.30 -11.66
CA GLU A 71 -9.31 1.73 -11.19
C GLU A 71 -10.02 0.64 -10.39
N GLY A 72 -9.83 -0.62 -10.77
CA GLY A 72 -10.43 -1.73 -10.05
C GLY A 72 -9.96 -1.80 -8.60
N LEU A 73 -8.65 -1.62 -8.38
CA LEU A 73 -8.11 -1.64 -7.03
C LEU A 73 -8.54 -0.41 -6.23
N LYS A 74 -8.65 0.74 -6.89
CA LYS A 74 -9.17 1.93 -6.22
C LYS A 74 -10.59 1.71 -5.73
N ALA A 75 -11.42 1.11 -6.58
CA ALA A 75 -12.81 0.83 -6.21
C ALA A 75 -12.89 -0.13 -5.03
N LYS A 76 -12.03 -1.14 -5.01
CA LYS A 76 -12.01 -2.10 -3.90
C LYS A 76 -11.58 -1.44 -2.60
N ARG A 77 -10.58 -0.55 -2.66
CA ARG A 77 -10.15 0.17 -1.47
C ARG A 77 -11.26 1.07 -0.95
N ALA A 78 -11.94 1.78 -1.84
CA ALA A 78 -13.04 2.65 -1.43
C ALA A 78 -14.17 1.84 -0.82
N ALA A 79 -14.49 0.69 -1.39
CA ALA A 79 -15.54 -0.18 -0.84
C ALA A 79 -15.15 -0.70 0.55
N ALA A 80 -13.87 -0.83 0.82
CA ALA A 80 -13.38 -1.27 2.13
C ALA A 80 -13.28 -0.12 3.13
N GLY A 81 -13.72 1.07 2.76
CA GLY A 81 -13.75 2.21 3.66
C GLY A 81 -12.60 3.19 3.50
N ALA A 82 -11.73 3.02 2.52
CA ALA A 82 -10.63 3.96 2.31
C ALA A 82 -11.17 5.28 1.79
N LEU A 83 -10.78 6.37 2.45
CA LEU A 83 -11.14 7.71 2.02
C LEU A 83 -10.04 8.17 1.07
N LEU A 84 -10.25 7.94 -0.23
CA LEU A 84 -9.19 8.07 -1.23
C LEU A 84 -8.60 9.49 -1.27
N GLU A 85 -9.40 10.49 -0.97
CA GLU A 85 -8.93 11.87 -0.98
C GLU A 85 -7.91 12.15 0.14
N THR A 86 -7.82 11.28 1.13
CA THR A 86 -6.85 11.45 2.22
C THR A 86 -5.54 10.73 1.96
N THR A 87 -5.39 10.09 0.81
CA THR A 87 -4.18 9.33 0.49
C THR A 87 -2.99 10.25 0.31
N VAL A 88 -1.91 9.96 1.04
CA VAL A 88 -0.64 10.67 0.87
C VAL A 88 0.41 9.65 0.51
N ILE A 89 1.06 9.84 -0.63
CA ILE A 89 2.07 8.93 -1.13
C ILE A 89 3.43 9.61 -1.06
N THR A 90 4.39 8.95 -0.44
CA THR A 90 5.76 9.44 -0.32
C THR A 90 6.72 8.38 -0.85
N ILE A 91 7.50 8.74 -1.84
CA ILE A 91 8.52 7.84 -2.37
C ILE A 91 9.75 7.94 -1.48
N MET A 92 10.20 6.80 -0.96
CA MET A 92 11.33 6.79 -0.06
C MET A 92 12.64 6.80 -0.84
N SER A 93 13.70 7.28 -0.20
CA SER A 93 14.99 7.34 -0.85
C SER A 93 15.63 5.94 -0.93
N ASP A 94 16.65 5.83 -1.76
CA ASP A 94 17.43 4.59 -1.86
C ASP A 94 18.28 4.36 -0.62
N ASP A 95 18.47 5.38 0.20
CA ASP A 95 19.30 5.29 1.40
C ASP A 95 18.46 4.73 2.54
N ALA A 96 18.12 3.47 2.41
CA ALA A 96 17.23 2.82 3.36
C ALA A 96 17.62 1.36 3.50
N PHE A 97 17.28 0.80 4.64
CA PHE A 97 17.51 -0.63 4.86
C PHE A 97 16.42 -1.18 5.75
N THR A 98 16.26 -2.49 5.68
CA THR A 98 15.37 -3.19 6.60
C THR A 98 16.19 -4.26 7.31
N THR A 99 15.83 -4.52 8.55
CA THR A 99 16.43 -5.63 9.26
C THR A 99 15.51 -6.83 9.13
N THR A 100 16.10 -7.95 8.78
CA THR A 100 15.33 -9.19 8.69
C THR A 100 16.05 -10.23 9.51
N SER A 101 15.31 -11.17 9.97
CA SER A 101 15.90 -12.25 10.75
C SER A 101 15.81 -13.55 10.00
#